data_6d1bb0ea6ccb5f6d7bef7528531966e3
#
_entry.id   6d1bb0ea6ccb5f6d7bef7528531966e3
#
_cell.length_a   1.000
_cell.length_b   1.000
_cell.length_c   1.000
_cell.angle_alpha   90.00
_cell.angle_beta   90.00
_cell.angle_gamma   90.00
#
_symmetry.space_group_name_H-M   'P 1'
#
loop_
_entity.id
_entity.type
_entity.pdbx_description
1 polymer ?
#
loop_
_entity_poly.entity_id
_entity_poly.type
_entity_poly.pdbx_seq_one_letter_code
_entity_poly.pdbx_strand_id
1 'polypeptide(L)'
;MPTPVYDFTWKGQSAHDVYGVETLALGSVCVAERRDDSAAVAGRSGLVHRWDGAVEEVEQTVTLYLPYAQPGRTVAAFAQVRAWLKGYGRLTLSTEPGRYRLARITDLIALDPVVEGFDDLKGQVIFRCDPYLYHVSAPAQTLTAAAILTNPGTAAAAPTLTVTATGDVDLLIGGQTVLLTDLTGSIVLDCAAQEAYSVDASGVMVNLNDHMAGDFPLLKPGANAISWSLGEDATLTSVAITPNWRDEA
;
A
#
# COMPACT_ATOMS: atom_id res chain seq x y z
N MET A 1 1.31 29.58 13.48
CA MET A 1 1.27 29.76 12.01
C MET A 1 -0.07 29.26 11.51
N PRO A 2 -0.69 29.83 10.48
CA PRO A 2 -1.86 29.21 9.88
C PRO A 2 -1.47 27.84 9.32
N THR A 3 -2.35 26.86 9.48
CA THR A 3 -2.16 25.53 8.87
C THR A 3 -2.07 25.69 7.36
N PRO A 4 -1.03 25.13 6.70
CA PRO A 4 -0.93 25.22 5.24
C PRO A 4 -2.16 24.61 4.57
N VAL A 5 -2.59 25.20 3.47
CA VAL A 5 -3.75 24.70 2.69
C VAL A 5 -3.45 23.32 2.12
N TYR A 6 -2.18 23.07 1.79
CA TYR A 6 -1.67 21.79 1.31
C TYR A 6 -0.52 21.32 2.20
N ASP A 7 -0.52 20.05 2.54
CA ASP A 7 0.59 19.39 3.21
C ASP A 7 0.64 17.92 2.79
N PHE A 8 1.79 17.31 2.97
CA PHE A 8 1.95 15.88 2.82
C PHE A 8 2.75 15.30 3.98
N THR A 9 2.51 14.05 4.23
CA THR A 9 3.24 13.28 5.24
C THR A 9 3.97 12.14 4.55
N TRP A 10 5.28 12.06 4.75
CA TRP A 10 6.12 10.99 4.24
C TRP A 10 6.70 10.18 5.39
N LYS A 11 6.47 8.86 5.38
CA LYS A 11 6.91 7.94 6.46
C LYS A 11 6.48 8.40 7.85
N GLY A 12 5.26 8.94 7.97
CA GLY A 12 4.69 9.41 9.23
C GLY A 12 5.18 10.78 9.71
N GLN A 13 5.98 11.49 8.90
CA GLN A 13 6.50 12.82 9.23
C GLN A 13 5.90 13.87 8.28
N SER A 14 5.25 14.90 8.84
CA SER A 14 4.70 16.03 8.08
C SER A 14 5.85 16.87 7.52
N ALA A 15 5.71 17.30 6.27
CA ALA A 15 6.66 18.19 5.60
C ALA A 15 6.76 19.53 6.31
N HIS A 16 5.60 20.09 6.69
CA HIS A 16 5.53 21.39 7.35
C HIS A 16 6.03 21.33 8.79
N ASP A 17 5.48 20.42 9.62
CA ASP A 17 5.73 20.42 11.08
C ASP A 17 7.15 20.01 11.45
N VAL A 18 7.75 19.09 10.69
CA VAL A 18 9.05 18.52 11.01
C VAL A 18 10.19 19.26 10.31
N TYR A 19 9.98 19.64 9.05
CA TYR A 19 11.04 20.18 8.20
C TYR A 19 10.85 21.64 7.82
N GLY A 20 9.70 22.24 8.15
CA GLY A 20 9.38 23.63 7.76
C GLY A 20 9.22 23.79 6.24
N VAL A 21 8.96 22.71 5.54
CA VAL A 21 8.72 22.72 4.10
C VAL A 21 7.26 23.08 3.83
N GLU A 22 7.04 24.10 3.02
CA GLU A 22 5.71 24.44 2.54
C GLU A 22 5.40 23.68 1.25
N THR A 23 4.19 23.15 1.16
CA THR A 23 3.71 22.47 -0.04
C THR A 23 2.91 23.47 -0.88
N LEU A 24 3.45 23.82 -2.05
CA LEU A 24 2.79 24.78 -2.95
C LEU A 24 1.72 24.13 -3.82
N ALA A 25 1.95 22.88 -4.23
CA ALA A 25 1.01 22.12 -5.03
C ALA A 25 1.23 20.61 -4.83
N LEU A 26 0.14 19.87 -4.84
CA LEU A 26 0.14 18.40 -4.73
C LEU A 26 0.01 17.71 -6.10
N GLY A 27 0.17 18.46 -7.19
CA GLY A 27 0.03 17.94 -8.56
C GLY A 27 -1.41 17.61 -8.94
N SER A 28 -1.56 16.90 -10.06
CA SER A 28 -2.85 16.43 -10.54
C SER A 28 -3.27 15.16 -9.80
N VAL A 29 -4.57 14.92 -9.72
CA VAL A 29 -5.09 13.61 -9.34
C VAL A 29 -4.69 12.62 -10.43
N CYS A 30 -3.90 11.64 -10.07
CA CYS A 30 -3.44 10.62 -10.99
C CYS A 30 -4.44 9.47 -11.05
N VAL A 31 -4.69 8.97 -12.25
CA VAL A 31 -5.51 7.79 -12.49
C VAL A 31 -4.56 6.70 -12.98
N ALA A 32 -4.64 5.53 -12.36
CA ALA A 32 -3.82 4.38 -12.75
C ALA A 32 -4.28 3.84 -14.12
N GLU A 33 -3.35 3.73 -15.05
CA GLU A 33 -3.61 3.17 -16.36
C GLU A 33 -3.59 1.64 -16.29
N ARG A 34 -4.45 1.01 -17.08
CA ARG A 34 -4.44 -0.45 -17.22
C ARG A 34 -3.22 -0.86 -18.03
N ARG A 35 -2.56 -1.92 -17.59
CA ARG A 35 -1.50 -2.55 -18.37
C ARG A 35 -2.13 -3.37 -19.48
N ASP A 36 -2.38 -2.75 -20.63
CA ASP A 36 -3.04 -3.35 -21.79
C ASP A 36 -2.00 -3.80 -22.81
N ASP A 37 -2.02 -5.07 -23.16
CA ASP A 37 -1.24 -5.60 -24.28
C ASP A 37 -2.16 -5.69 -25.49
N SER A 38 -1.84 -4.92 -26.53
CA SER A 38 -2.63 -4.86 -27.74
C SER A 38 -1.80 -5.31 -28.95
N ALA A 39 -2.35 -6.25 -29.71
CA ALA A 39 -1.70 -6.82 -30.87
C ALA A 39 -2.55 -6.70 -32.14
N ALA A 40 -1.89 -6.38 -33.28
CA ALA A 40 -2.49 -6.45 -34.59
C ALA A 40 -2.49 -7.91 -35.09
N VAL A 41 -3.64 -8.40 -35.50
CA VAL A 41 -3.76 -9.74 -36.09
C VAL A 41 -3.96 -9.61 -37.59
N ALA A 42 -3.16 -10.33 -38.39
CA ALA A 42 -3.24 -10.31 -39.85
C ALA A 42 -4.64 -10.70 -40.34
N GLY A 43 -5.20 -9.92 -41.26
CA GLY A 43 -6.56 -10.15 -41.81
C GLY A 43 -7.72 -9.70 -40.92
N ARG A 44 -7.43 -9.06 -39.76
CA ARG A 44 -8.45 -8.48 -38.88
C ARG A 44 -8.29 -6.97 -38.80
N SER A 45 -9.40 -6.24 -38.94
CA SER A 45 -9.42 -4.80 -38.67
C SER A 45 -9.43 -4.53 -37.16
N GLY A 46 -8.64 -3.54 -36.72
CA GLY A 46 -8.49 -3.16 -35.33
C GLY A 46 -7.47 -4.01 -34.57
N LEU A 47 -7.35 -3.76 -33.25
CA LEU A 47 -6.42 -4.44 -32.36
C LEU A 47 -7.15 -5.47 -31.49
N VAL A 48 -6.46 -6.51 -31.10
CA VAL A 48 -6.90 -7.40 -30.00
C VAL A 48 -6.28 -6.86 -28.72
N HIS A 49 -7.12 -6.48 -27.78
CA HIS A 49 -6.70 -6.01 -26.47
C HIS A 49 -6.71 -7.18 -25.48
N ARG A 50 -5.64 -7.33 -24.74
CA ARG A 50 -5.51 -8.31 -23.67
C ARG A 50 -5.08 -7.60 -22.41
N TRP A 51 -5.91 -7.65 -21.39
CA TRP A 51 -5.63 -7.14 -20.08
C TRP A 51 -5.36 -8.30 -19.11
N ASP A 52 -4.25 -8.26 -18.40
CA ASP A 52 -3.86 -9.28 -17.42
C ASP A 52 -4.41 -9.01 -16.00
N GLY A 53 -5.21 -7.95 -15.83
CA GLY A 53 -5.75 -7.53 -14.54
C GLY A 53 -4.87 -6.55 -13.77
N ALA A 54 -3.68 -6.24 -14.29
CA ALA A 54 -2.77 -5.31 -13.64
C ALA A 54 -3.01 -3.86 -14.08
N VAL A 55 -2.61 -2.94 -13.21
CA VAL A 55 -2.59 -1.49 -13.45
C VAL A 55 -1.18 -0.97 -13.19
N GLU A 56 -0.83 0.11 -13.87
CA GLU A 56 0.51 0.71 -13.80
C GLU A 56 0.68 1.58 -12.55
N GLU A 57 1.94 1.77 -12.13
CA GLU A 57 2.29 2.74 -11.09
C GLU A 57 1.84 4.15 -11.50
N VAL A 58 1.51 4.98 -10.51
CA VAL A 58 1.09 6.38 -10.70
C VAL A 58 2.19 7.31 -10.25
N GLU A 59 2.42 8.38 -10.99
CA GLU A 59 3.33 9.43 -10.57
C GLU A 59 2.59 10.55 -9.84
N GLN A 60 2.96 10.79 -8.59
CA GLN A 60 2.46 11.91 -7.81
C GLN A 60 3.56 12.95 -7.65
N THR A 61 3.39 14.11 -8.29
CA THR A 61 4.31 15.23 -8.16
C THR A 61 3.89 16.16 -7.04
N VAL A 62 4.84 16.54 -6.18
CA VAL A 62 4.63 17.52 -5.13
C VAL A 62 5.62 18.66 -5.31
N THR A 63 5.10 19.89 -5.37
CA THR A 63 5.93 21.10 -5.45
C THR A 63 6.21 21.63 -4.06
N LEU A 64 7.48 21.73 -3.73
CA LEU A 64 8.00 22.12 -2.44
C LEU A 64 8.55 23.55 -2.46
N TYR A 65 8.39 24.23 -1.34
CA TYR A 65 9.03 25.50 -1.04
C TYR A 65 9.68 25.42 0.33
N LEU A 66 10.96 25.71 0.40
CA LEU A 66 11.71 25.78 1.63
C LEU A 66 12.02 27.26 1.90
N PRO A 67 11.28 27.91 2.82
CA PRO A 67 11.46 29.31 3.10
C PRO A 67 12.77 29.57 3.80
N TYR A 68 13.39 30.68 3.46
CA TYR A 68 14.58 31.19 4.13
C TYR A 68 14.27 31.60 5.57
N ALA A 69 15.04 31.09 6.51
CA ALA A 69 14.91 31.47 7.90
C ALA A 69 16.11 32.26 8.43
N GLN A 70 17.35 31.95 7.97
CA GLN A 70 18.60 32.61 8.37
C GLN A 70 19.74 32.25 7.42
N PRO A 71 20.74 33.14 7.19
CA PRO A 71 21.92 32.87 6.37
C PRO A 71 22.63 31.56 6.78
N GLY A 72 22.94 30.69 5.81
CA GLY A 72 23.63 29.42 6.02
C GLY A 72 22.79 28.28 6.58
N ARG A 73 21.54 28.51 6.99
CA ARG A 73 20.64 27.47 7.51
C ARG A 73 20.01 26.65 6.41
N THR A 74 19.83 27.24 5.24
CA THR A 74 19.17 26.60 4.08
C THR A 74 19.88 25.34 3.62
N VAL A 75 21.21 25.34 3.59
CA VAL A 75 22.00 24.17 3.17
C VAL A 75 21.81 23.00 4.13
N ALA A 76 21.84 23.27 5.46
CA ALA A 76 21.63 22.24 6.47
C ALA A 76 20.19 21.71 6.45
N ALA A 77 19.18 22.60 6.34
CA ALA A 77 17.78 22.23 6.22
C ALA A 77 17.53 21.41 4.96
N PHE A 78 18.11 21.81 3.83
CA PHE A 78 18.03 21.07 2.58
C PHE A 78 18.63 19.66 2.70
N ALA A 79 19.78 19.54 3.37
CA ALA A 79 20.41 18.23 3.61
C ALA A 79 19.51 17.30 4.42
N GLN A 80 18.78 17.83 5.41
CA GLN A 80 17.81 17.07 6.21
C GLN A 80 16.59 16.66 5.37
N VAL A 81 16.01 17.58 4.60
CA VAL A 81 14.89 17.29 3.68
C VAL A 81 15.30 16.22 2.66
N ARG A 82 16.48 16.35 2.06
CA ARG A 82 17.02 15.37 1.11
C ARG A 82 17.28 13.99 1.75
N ALA A 83 17.70 13.96 3.01
CA ALA A 83 17.89 12.71 3.73
C ALA A 83 16.57 12.02 4.06
N TRP A 84 15.53 12.79 4.34
CA TRP A 84 14.20 12.32 4.64
C TRP A 84 13.45 11.84 3.36
N LEU A 85 13.52 12.58 2.25
CA LEU A 85 12.88 12.25 0.98
C LEU A 85 13.64 11.16 0.24
N LYS A 86 13.63 9.94 0.78
CA LYS A 86 14.30 8.78 0.20
C LYS A 86 13.53 7.48 0.46
N GLY A 87 13.72 6.53 -0.48
CA GLY A 87 13.32 5.14 -0.33
C GLY A 87 11.82 4.93 -0.48
N TYR A 88 11.30 3.88 0.16
CA TYR A 88 9.92 3.42 0.08
C TYR A 88 9.18 3.70 1.39
N GLY A 89 7.88 4.04 1.31
CA GLY A 89 7.07 4.28 2.49
C GLY A 89 5.65 4.75 2.19
N ARG A 90 4.95 5.17 3.24
CA ARG A 90 3.60 5.73 3.14
C ARG A 90 3.66 7.22 2.83
N LEU A 91 2.92 7.62 1.81
CA LEU A 91 2.64 9.00 1.44
C LEU A 91 1.18 9.30 1.77
N THR A 92 0.94 10.31 2.57
CA THR A 92 -0.41 10.84 2.86
C THR A 92 -0.49 12.27 2.35
N LEU A 93 -1.54 12.59 1.60
CA LEU A 93 -1.78 13.93 1.08
C LEU A 93 -2.96 14.56 1.83
N SER A 94 -2.86 15.86 2.13
CA SER A 94 -3.95 16.59 2.80
C SER A 94 -5.24 16.65 1.97
N THR A 95 -5.14 16.45 0.65
CA THR A 95 -6.28 16.37 -0.28
C THR A 95 -6.98 15.02 -0.27
N GLU A 96 -6.37 13.99 0.32
CA GLU A 96 -6.90 12.62 0.37
C GLU A 96 -7.09 12.16 1.84
N PRO A 97 -7.99 12.78 2.61
CA PRO A 97 -8.12 12.50 4.03
C PRO A 97 -8.54 11.03 4.27
N GLY A 98 -7.87 10.38 5.23
CA GLY A 98 -8.14 8.98 5.56
C GLY A 98 -7.59 7.96 4.55
N ARG A 99 -6.76 8.41 3.61
CA ARG A 99 -6.09 7.56 2.61
C ARG A 99 -4.59 7.75 2.67
N TYR A 100 -3.85 6.74 2.21
CA TYR A 100 -2.41 6.82 1.97
C TYR A 100 -2.04 6.03 0.71
N ARG A 101 -0.93 6.38 0.12
CA ARG A 101 -0.31 5.67 -0.99
C ARG A 101 0.95 4.97 -0.49
N LEU A 102 1.23 3.78 -1.00
CA LEU A 102 2.55 3.19 -0.91
C LEU A 102 3.38 3.78 -2.04
N ALA A 103 4.49 4.42 -1.72
CA ALA A 103 5.25 5.18 -2.69
C ALA A 103 6.76 4.99 -2.50
N ARG A 104 7.48 5.24 -3.57
CA ARG A 104 8.95 5.34 -3.59
C ARG A 104 9.37 6.65 -4.20
N ILE A 105 10.48 7.17 -3.72
CA ILE A 105 11.15 8.32 -4.32
C ILE A 105 12.36 7.80 -5.06
N THR A 106 12.36 7.95 -6.38
CA THR A 106 13.50 7.59 -7.24
C THR A 106 14.41 8.78 -7.45
N ASP A 107 13.80 9.95 -7.65
CA ASP A 107 14.52 11.17 -7.96
C ASP A 107 14.00 12.34 -7.12
N LEU A 108 14.91 13.00 -6.41
CA LEU A 108 14.67 14.31 -5.86
C LEU A 108 15.16 15.33 -6.92
N ILE A 109 14.21 16.02 -7.52
CA ILE A 109 14.53 17.11 -8.44
C ILE A 109 15.18 18.23 -7.63
N ALA A 110 16.18 18.88 -8.24
CA ALA A 110 16.92 19.97 -7.62
C ALA A 110 15.95 21.04 -7.07
N LEU A 111 16.28 21.56 -5.88
CA LEU A 111 15.64 22.76 -5.37
C LEU A 111 16.42 23.96 -5.89
N ASP A 112 15.74 24.78 -6.67
CA ASP A 112 16.34 25.97 -7.26
C ASP A 112 16.03 27.23 -6.42
N PRO A 113 16.93 28.21 -6.38
CA PRO A 113 16.64 29.51 -5.77
C PRO A 113 15.42 30.16 -6.44
N VAL A 114 14.49 30.66 -5.65
CA VAL A 114 13.29 31.36 -6.16
C VAL A 114 13.66 32.73 -6.74
N VAL A 115 14.61 33.41 -6.07
CA VAL A 115 15.14 34.72 -6.50
C VAL A 115 16.65 34.69 -6.32
N GLU A 116 17.38 35.18 -7.32
CA GLU A 116 18.83 35.31 -7.23
C GLU A 116 19.24 36.20 -6.04
N GLY A 117 20.09 35.67 -5.18
CA GLY A 117 20.54 36.35 -3.95
C GLY A 117 19.66 36.12 -2.71
N PHE A 118 18.59 35.33 -2.82
CA PHE A 118 17.80 34.86 -1.69
C PHE A 118 17.92 33.34 -1.52
N ASP A 119 17.92 32.90 -0.28
CA ASP A 119 18.14 31.48 0.07
C ASP A 119 16.83 30.63 0.06
N ASP A 120 15.71 31.18 -0.41
CA ASP A 120 14.46 30.44 -0.59
C ASP A 120 14.62 29.46 -1.75
N LEU A 121 14.27 28.21 -1.49
CA LEU A 121 14.37 27.13 -2.48
C LEU A 121 13.00 26.63 -2.89
N LYS A 122 12.83 26.38 -4.17
CA LYS A 122 11.64 25.76 -4.74
C LYS A 122 12.02 24.59 -5.65
N GLY A 123 11.26 23.52 -5.60
CA GLY A 123 11.49 22.37 -6.46
C GLY A 123 10.34 21.39 -6.44
N GLN A 124 10.57 20.25 -7.01
CA GLN A 124 9.58 19.18 -7.09
C GLN A 124 10.18 17.86 -6.61
N VAL A 125 9.33 17.06 -6.00
CA VAL A 125 9.58 15.65 -5.73
C VAL A 125 8.56 14.82 -6.47
N ILE A 126 9.01 13.75 -7.10
CA ILE A 126 8.16 12.78 -7.80
C ILE A 126 8.13 11.50 -6.96
N PHE A 127 6.94 11.16 -6.51
CA PHE A 127 6.64 9.90 -5.87
C PHE A 127 6.08 8.94 -6.92
N ARG A 128 6.71 7.79 -7.08
CA ARG A 128 6.13 6.67 -7.81
C ARG A 128 5.31 5.86 -6.83
N CYS A 129 4.01 5.84 -7.04
CA CYS A 129 3.04 5.26 -6.13
C CYS A 129 2.49 3.96 -6.70
N ASP A 130 2.19 3.01 -5.82
CA ASP A 130 1.33 1.89 -6.17
C ASP A 130 -0.01 2.42 -6.69
N PRO A 131 -0.69 1.69 -7.58
CA PRO A 131 -1.92 2.13 -8.25
C PRO A 131 -3.15 2.13 -7.34
N TYR A 132 -2.97 2.16 -6.03
CA TYR A 132 -4.05 2.09 -5.06
C TYR A 132 -3.96 3.15 -3.98
N LEU A 133 -5.13 3.58 -3.52
CA LEU A 133 -5.32 4.41 -2.34
C LEU A 133 -5.75 3.53 -1.16
N TYR A 134 -4.86 3.31 -0.22
CA TYR A 134 -5.12 2.48 0.96
C TYR A 134 -5.85 3.26 2.04
N HIS A 135 -6.81 2.61 2.71
CA HIS A 135 -7.52 3.19 3.82
C HIS A 135 -6.66 3.21 5.09
N VAL A 136 -6.55 4.36 5.74
CA VAL A 136 -5.86 4.47 7.04
C VAL A 136 -6.60 3.68 8.11
N SER A 137 -7.93 3.70 8.09
CA SER A 137 -8.77 2.94 9.03
C SER A 137 -9.20 1.61 8.41
N ALA A 138 -8.38 0.59 8.63
CA ALA A 138 -8.66 -0.80 8.25
C ALA A 138 -8.26 -1.71 9.43
N PRO A 139 -9.01 -1.67 10.56
CA PRO A 139 -8.63 -2.40 11.76
C PRO A 139 -8.64 -3.91 11.51
N ALA A 140 -7.67 -4.61 12.10
CA ALA A 140 -7.66 -6.06 12.11
C ALA A 140 -8.88 -6.61 12.86
N GLN A 141 -9.44 -7.69 12.34
CA GLN A 141 -10.57 -8.40 12.94
C GLN A 141 -10.17 -9.84 13.23
N THR A 142 -10.52 -10.33 14.42
CA THR A 142 -10.29 -11.72 14.80
C THR A 142 -11.59 -12.47 14.80
N LEU A 143 -11.67 -13.51 14.01
CA LEU A 143 -12.85 -14.35 13.83
C LEU A 143 -12.65 -15.68 14.55
N THR A 144 -13.66 -16.10 15.30
CA THR A 144 -13.78 -17.43 15.93
C THR A 144 -14.99 -18.21 15.42
N ALA A 145 -15.76 -17.60 14.52
CA ALA A 145 -16.90 -18.20 13.81
C ALA A 145 -16.98 -17.59 12.40
N ALA A 146 -17.70 -18.26 11.52
CA ALA A 146 -17.98 -17.76 10.17
C ALA A 146 -18.60 -16.35 10.22
N ALA A 147 -18.15 -15.47 9.33
CA ALA A 147 -18.55 -14.07 9.30
C ALA A 147 -18.65 -13.53 7.87
N ILE A 148 -19.25 -12.36 7.73
CA ILE A 148 -19.23 -11.59 6.49
C ILE A 148 -18.40 -10.34 6.74
N LEU A 149 -17.35 -10.15 5.94
CA LEU A 149 -16.48 -8.98 5.95
C LEU A 149 -16.80 -8.10 4.75
N THR A 150 -17.19 -6.85 5.00
CA THR A 150 -17.52 -5.92 3.92
C THR A 150 -16.33 -5.06 3.57
N ASN A 151 -15.85 -5.17 2.31
CA ASN A 151 -14.84 -4.28 1.75
C ASN A 151 -15.52 -2.97 1.32
N PRO A 152 -15.23 -1.83 1.95
CA PRO A 152 -15.79 -0.53 1.61
C PRO A 152 -15.07 0.13 0.43
N GLY A 153 -13.93 -0.43 -0.01
CA GLY A 153 -13.14 0.11 -1.11
C GLY A 153 -13.68 -0.25 -2.48
N THR A 154 -13.16 0.41 -3.51
CA THR A 154 -13.52 0.18 -4.91
C THR A 154 -12.67 -0.89 -5.58
N ALA A 155 -11.51 -1.22 -5.01
CA ALA A 155 -10.60 -2.27 -5.50
C ALA A 155 -10.64 -3.53 -4.61
N ALA A 156 -10.30 -4.69 -5.21
CA ALA A 156 -10.09 -5.89 -4.45
C ALA A 156 -8.86 -5.72 -3.53
N ALA A 157 -9.03 -5.96 -2.23
CA ALA A 157 -7.98 -5.83 -1.25
C ALA A 157 -7.24 -7.16 -1.05
N ALA A 158 -5.93 -7.10 -0.86
CA ALA A 158 -5.09 -8.24 -0.51
C ALA A 158 -4.88 -8.24 1.02
N PRO A 159 -5.61 -9.07 1.77
CA PRO A 159 -5.51 -9.09 3.23
C PRO A 159 -4.21 -9.74 3.70
N THR A 160 -3.84 -9.47 4.94
CA THR A 160 -2.92 -10.31 5.69
C THR A 160 -3.75 -11.15 6.66
N LEU A 161 -3.65 -12.47 6.56
CA LEU A 161 -4.39 -13.42 7.38
C LEU A 161 -3.43 -14.09 8.36
N THR A 162 -3.81 -14.17 9.63
CA THR A 162 -3.10 -15.00 10.59
C THR A 162 -4.05 -16.08 11.08
N VAL A 163 -3.77 -17.32 10.72
CA VAL A 163 -4.56 -18.50 11.11
C VAL A 163 -3.82 -19.24 12.21
N THR A 164 -4.48 -19.44 13.34
CA THR A 164 -3.94 -20.21 14.46
C THR A 164 -4.71 -21.51 14.58
N ALA A 165 -4.08 -22.61 14.21
CA ALA A 165 -4.71 -23.92 14.12
C ALA A 165 -3.70 -25.06 14.30
N THR A 166 -4.23 -26.28 14.49
CA THR A 166 -3.48 -27.54 14.38
C THR A 166 -4.20 -28.47 13.42
N GLY A 167 -3.45 -29.24 12.61
CA GLY A 167 -4.01 -30.10 11.56
C GLY A 167 -4.41 -29.34 10.30
N ASP A 168 -5.36 -29.86 9.55
CA ASP A 168 -5.75 -29.37 8.25
C ASP A 168 -6.95 -28.42 8.35
N VAL A 169 -6.88 -27.28 7.64
CA VAL A 169 -7.93 -26.27 7.63
C VAL A 169 -8.18 -25.81 6.20
N ASP A 170 -9.43 -25.96 5.73
CA ASP A 170 -9.87 -25.37 4.47
C ASP A 170 -10.54 -24.03 4.74
N LEU A 171 -9.92 -22.94 4.32
CA LEU A 171 -10.47 -21.60 4.42
C LEU A 171 -11.26 -21.26 3.16
N LEU A 172 -12.49 -20.77 3.32
CA LEU A 172 -13.28 -20.19 2.25
C LEU A 172 -13.40 -18.68 2.48
N ILE A 173 -12.83 -17.89 1.59
CA ILE A 173 -12.77 -16.43 1.70
C ILE A 173 -13.25 -15.80 0.39
N GLY A 174 -14.41 -15.12 0.42
CA GLY A 174 -14.97 -14.45 -0.75
C GLY A 174 -15.21 -15.40 -1.96
N GLY A 175 -15.46 -16.68 -1.69
CA GLY A 175 -15.63 -17.73 -2.71
C GLY A 175 -14.33 -18.35 -3.22
N GLN A 176 -13.18 -18.01 -2.64
CA GLN A 176 -11.85 -18.59 -2.94
C GLN A 176 -11.50 -19.58 -1.82
N THR A 177 -11.06 -20.78 -2.17
CA THR A 177 -10.66 -21.80 -1.21
C THR A 177 -9.13 -21.83 -1.08
N VAL A 178 -8.66 -21.80 0.17
CA VAL A 178 -7.25 -21.96 0.55
C VAL A 178 -7.15 -23.19 1.44
N LEU A 179 -6.35 -24.16 1.04
CA LEU A 179 -6.11 -25.38 1.79
C LEU A 179 -4.84 -25.18 2.61
N LEU A 180 -4.93 -25.32 3.92
CA LEU A 180 -3.81 -25.28 4.85
C LEU A 180 -3.64 -26.67 5.44
N THR A 181 -2.44 -27.23 5.36
CA THR A 181 -2.15 -28.61 5.75
C THR A 181 -1.05 -28.69 6.80
N ASP A 182 -1.16 -29.69 7.66
CA ASP A 182 -0.16 -30.02 8.69
C ASP A 182 0.21 -28.83 9.60
N LEU A 183 -0.76 -27.99 9.94
CA LEU A 183 -0.51 -26.84 10.81
C LEU A 183 -0.18 -27.31 12.23
N THR A 184 0.80 -26.66 12.85
CA THR A 184 1.23 -26.91 14.25
C THR A 184 1.20 -25.65 15.10
N GLY A 185 0.51 -24.60 14.64
CA GLY A 185 0.43 -23.30 15.32
C GLY A 185 -0.08 -22.20 14.40
N SER A 186 0.58 -21.06 14.39
CA SER A 186 0.14 -19.92 13.57
C SER A 186 0.86 -19.88 12.22
N ILE A 187 0.09 -19.69 11.16
CA ILE A 187 0.56 -19.35 9.81
C ILE A 187 0.05 -17.97 9.43
N VAL A 188 0.90 -17.16 8.82
CA VAL A 188 0.56 -15.86 8.25
C VAL A 188 0.53 -15.99 6.74
N LEU A 189 -0.58 -15.61 6.12
CA LEU A 189 -0.71 -15.49 4.68
C LEU A 189 -0.68 -14.01 4.31
N ASP A 190 0.44 -13.55 3.75
CA ASP A 190 0.53 -12.21 3.17
C ASP A 190 0.06 -12.27 1.71
N CYS A 191 -1.21 -11.93 1.50
CA CYS A 191 -1.80 -12.02 0.18
C CYS A 191 -1.26 -10.98 -0.81
N ALA A 192 -0.66 -9.90 -0.32
CA ALA A 192 -0.03 -8.89 -1.17
C ALA A 192 1.35 -9.35 -1.67
N ALA A 193 2.15 -9.95 -0.78
CA ALA A 193 3.45 -10.52 -1.11
C ALA A 193 3.35 -11.91 -1.77
N GLN A 194 2.19 -12.59 -1.64
CA GLN A 194 1.98 -13.98 -2.03
C GLN A 194 2.95 -14.92 -1.30
N GLU A 195 3.04 -14.74 0.01
CA GLU A 195 3.91 -15.51 0.89
C GLU A 195 3.13 -16.08 2.07
N ALA A 196 3.42 -17.36 2.42
CA ALA A 196 2.95 -17.99 3.63
C ALA A 196 4.14 -18.28 4.56
N TYR A 197 4.05 -17.82 5.81
CA TYR A 197 5.14 -17.95 6.77
C TYR A 197 4.63 -18.00 8.21
N SER A 198 5.50 -18.41 9.12
CA SER A 198 5.34 -18.16 10.56
C SER A 198 6.47 -17.27 11.07
N VAL A 199 6.29 -16.72 12.27
CA VAL A 199 7.33 -15.98 12.97
C VAL A 199 7.67 -16.77 14.23
N ASP A 200 8.92 -17.21 14.36
CA ASP A 200 9.36 -17.97 15.52
C ASP A 200 9.53 -17.07 16.77
N ALA A 201 9.83 -17.68 17.90
CA ALA A 201 10.03 -16.98 19.17
C ALA A 201 11.21 -15.98 19.16
N SER A 202 12.11 -16.10 18.18
CA SER A 202 13.26 -15.20 17.98
C SER A 202 12.93 -14.04 17.01
N GLY A 203 11.72 -14.03 16.43
CA GLY A 203 11.29 -13.06 15.43
C GLY A 203 11.77 -13.37 14.00
N VAL A 204 12.25 -14.59 13.77
CA VAL A 204 12.69 -15.03 12.44
C VAL A 204 11.51 -15.58 11.65
N MET A 205 11.40 -15.16 10.39
CA MET A 205 10.38 -15.67 9.47
C MET A 205 10.79 -17.09 8.97
N VAL A 206 9.87 -18.02 9.11
CA VAL A 206 9.98 -19.39 8.62
C VAL A 206 8.99 -19.56 7.47
N ASN A 207 9.48 -19.90 6.28
CA ASN A 207 8.63 -20.12 5.11
C ASN A 207 7.73 -21.35 5.31
N LEU A 208 6.44 -21.19 5.03
CA LEU A 208 5.41 -22.22 5.13
C LEU A 208 4.57 -22.33 3.82
N ASN A 209 5.11 -21.91 2.68
CA ASN A 209 4.39 -22.01 1.40
C ASN A 209 3.99 -23.44 1.06
N ASP A 210 4.77 -24.43 1.48
CA ASP A 210 4.46 -25.86 1.26
C ASP A 210 3.24 -26.35 2.08
N HIS A 211 2.83 -25.59 3.10
CA HIS A 211 1.65 -25.87 3.92
C HIS A 211 0.38 -25.20 3.37
N MET A 212 0.48 -24.51 2.25
CA MET A 212 -0.65 -23.83 1.60
C MET A 212 -0.83 -24.34 0.18
N ALA A 213 -2.08 -24.63 -0.20
CA ALA A 213 -2.47 -24.90 -1.58
C ALA A 213 -3.67 -24.03 -1.99
N GLY A 214 -3.67 -23.62 -3.25
CA GLY A 214 -4.62 -22.66 -3.81
C GLY A 214 -4.01 -21.27 -3.99
N ASP A 215 -4.83 -20.33 -4.46
CA ASP A 215 -4.41 -18.95 -4.67
C ASP A 215 -4.55 -18.12 -3.38
N PHE A 216 -3.69 -17.11 -3.22
CA PHE A 216 -3.82 -16.14 -2.14
C PHE A 216 -5.13 -15.35 -2.30
N PRO A 217 -6.02 -15.34 -1.28
CA PRO A 217 -7.36 -14.79 -1.44
C PRO A 217 -7.36 -13.26 -1.50
N LEU A 218 -8.31 -12.74 -2.26
CA LEU A 218 -8.60 -11.32 -2.35
C LEU A 218 -10.01 -11.03 -1.81
N LEU A 219 -10.15 -9.95 -1.08
CA LEU A 219 -11.44 -9.43 -0.61
C LEU A 219 -12.00 -8.46 -1.66
N LYS A 220 -12.98 -8.91 -2.44
CA LYS A 220 -13.62 -8.11 -3.49
C LYS A 220 -14.43 -6.96 -2.86
N PRO A 221 -14.67 -5.85 -3.59
CA PRO A 221 -15.59 -4.82 -3.13
C PRO A 221 -16.95 -5.40 -2.70
N GLY A 222 -17.49 -4.91 -1.58
CA GLY A 222 -18.73 -5.40 -1.01
C GLY A 222 -18.54 -6.59 -0.05
N ALA A 223 -19.53 -7.45 0.04
CA ALA A 223 -19.59 -8.53 1.03
C ALA A 223 -18.72 -9.73 0.65
N ASN A 224 -17.87 -10.17 1.58
CA ASN A 224 -17.04 -11.37 1.46
C ASN A 224 -17.40 -12.32 2.60
N ALA A 225 -17.95 -13.46 2.29
CA ALA A 225 -18.21 -14.52 3.27
C ALA A 225 -16.88 -15.19 3.63
N ILE A 226 -16.67 -15.41 4.92
CA ILE A 226 -15.50 -16.08 5.47
C ILE A 226 -15.98 -17.24 6.31
N SER A 227 -15.51 -18.43 5.98
CA SER A 227 -15.83 -19.66 6.69
C SER A 227 -14.66 -20.64 6.57
N TRP A 228 -14.73 -21.74 7.27
CA TRP A 228 -13.73 -22.81 7.23
C TRP A 228 -14.35 -24.16 7.53
N SER A 229 -13.68 -25.20 7.07
CA SER A 229 -13.88 -26.58 7.49
C SER A 229 -12.59 -27.14 8.06
N LEU A 230 -12.70 -28.07 8.98
CA LEU A 230 -11.58 -28.69 9.69
C LEU A 230 -11.44 -30.15 9.24
N GLY A 231 -10.20 -30.58 9.04
CA GLY A 231 -9.86 -31.96 8.86
C GLY A 231 -10.11 -32.79 10.12
N GLU A 232 -9.88 -34.09 10.03
CA GLU A 232 -10.01 -35.02 11.15
C GLU A 232 -8.94 -34.65 12.22
N ASP A 233 -9.36 -34.53 13.48
CA ASP A 233 -8.51 -34.10 14.61
C ASP A 233 -7.92 -32.67 14.52
N ALA A 234 -8.32 -31.88 13.54
CA ALA A 234 -7.89 -30.48 13.41
C ALA A 234 -8.63 -29.56 14.40
N THR A 235 -7.93 -28.53 14.86
CA THR A 235 -8.51 -27.49 15.71
C THR A 235 -8.17 -26.10 15.17
N LEU A 236 -9.13 -25.21 15.19
CA LEU A 236 -8.92 -23.80 14.83
C LEU A 236 -9.20 -22.92 16.04
N THR A 237 -8.23 -22.11 16.42
CA THR A 237 -8.38 -21.14 17.50
C THR A 237 -8.94 -19.82 17.00
N SER A 238 -8.38 -19.29 15.92
CA SER A 238 -8.79 -18.00 15.36
C SER A 238 -8.27 -17.78 13.93
N VAL A 239 -8.98 -16.91 13.21
CA VAL A 239 -8.54 -16.30 11.97
C VAL A 239 -8.50 -14.79 12.16
N ALA A 240 -7.32 -14.21 12.29
CA ALA A 240 -7.15 -12.77 12.34
C ALA A 240 -6.92 -12.22 10.92
N ILE A 241 -7.65 -11.17 10.56
CA ILE A 241 -7.66 -10.58 9.22
C ILE A 241 -7.33 -9.11 9.32
N THR A 242 -6.22 -8.70 8.71
CA THR A 242 -5.93 -7.29 8.42
C THR A 242 -6.34 -7.05 6.96
N PRO A 243 -7.42 -6.34 6.70
CA PRO A 243 -8.07 -6.37 5.40
C PRO A 243 -7.35 -5.56 4.32
N ASN A 244 -6.54 -4.56 4.68
CA ASN A 244 -5.79 -3.70 3.75
C ASN A 244 -6.69 -3.07 2.67
N TRP A 245 -7.85 -2.52 3.10
CA TRP A 245 -8.82 -1.90 2.19
C TRP A 245 -8.18 -0.87 1.29
N ARG A 246 -8.58 -0.86 0.01
CA ARG A 246 -8.01 0.05 -0.98
C ARG A 246 -9.02 0.42 -2.06
N ASP A 247 -8.84 1.62 -2.61
CA ASP A 247 -9.55 2.14 -3.76
C ASP A 247 -8.64 2.09 -5.00
N GLU A 248 -9.21 2.06 -6.20
CA GLU A 248 -8.47 2.34 -7.43
C GLU A 248 -8.06 3.82 -7.41
N ALA A 249 -6.80 4.11 -7.80
CA ALA A 249 -6.26 5.46 -7.89
C ALA A 249 -6.60 6.12 -9.23
#